data_12a256c471b3d6cabf10a59dfd59aeb4
#
_entry.id   12a256c471b3d6cabf10a59dfd59aeb4
#
_cell.length_a   1.000
_cell.length_b   1.000
_cell.length_c   1.000
_cell.angle_alpha   90.00
_cell.angle_beta   90.00
_cell.angle_gamma   90.00
#
_symmetry.space_group_name_H-M   'P 1'
#
loop_
_entity.id
_entity.type
_entity.pdbx_description
1 polymer ?
#
loop_
_entity_poly.entity_id
_entity_poly.type
_entity_poly.pdbx_seq_one_letter_code
_entity_poly.pdbx_strand_id
1 'polypeptide(L)'
;TALAERHSGIRYSPDDWMDALGINLWDEAKRAGIEQLQWQQAQSLLALGGTAIIEWGTWARAERDALRAGARALGAAVELIHMDAPIDVHLDRVTRRGRESPPIDRAMLEDASRAFERPTAEELALYDPPAKASLP
;
A
#
# COMPACT_ATOMS: atom_id res chain seq x y z
N THR A 1 4.59 12.13 -2.17
CA THR A 1 5.64 11.40 -1.45
C THR A 1 6.87 11.18 -2.33
N ALA A 2 8.01 10.91 -1.70
CA ALA A 2 9.25 10.64 -2.42
C ALA A 2 9.11 9.50 -3.44
N LEU A 3 8.34 8.46 -3.10
CA LEU A 3 8.13 7.31 -3.99
C LEU A 3 7.30 7.71 -5.22
N ALA A 4 6.21 8.45 -5.02
CA ALA A 4 5.36 8.92 -6.11
C ALA A 4 6.13 9.87 -7.05
N GLU A 5 6.93 10.76 -6.48
CA GLU A 5 7.78 11.68 -7.23
C GLU A 5 8.83 10.92 -8.05
N ARG A 6 9.51 9.92 -7.44
CA ARG A 6 10.52 9.07 -8.12
C ARG A 6 9.96 8.34 -9.33
N HIS A 7 8.73 7.88 -9.26
CA HIS A 7 8.12 7.05 -10.30
C HIS A 7 7.15 7.82 -11.19
N SER A 8 6.99 9.13 -10.97
CA SER A 8 6.00 9.96 -11.68
C SER A 8 4.61 9.32 -11.64
N GLY A 9 4.23 8.81 -10.47
CA GLY A 9 3.00 8.04 -10.27
C GLY A 9 2.01 8.74 -9.37
N ILE A 10 0.77 8.26 -9.40
CA ILE A 10 -0.28 8.67 -8.47
C ILE A 10 -0.32 7.67 -7.32
N ARG A 11 -0.26 8.22 -6.13
CA ARG A 11 -0.28 7.45 -4.89
C ARG A 11 -1.70 7.27 -4.39
N TYR A 12 -2.06 6.04 -4.07
CA TYR A 12 -3.36 5.69 -3.49
C TYR A 12 -3.16 5.17 -2.07
N SER A 13 -3.45 6.03 -1.09
CA SER A 13 -3.41 5.69 0.32
C SER A 13 -4.80 5.83 0.91
N PRO A 14 -5.42 4.75 1.41
CA PRO A 14 -6.72 4.84 2.08
C PRO A 14 -6.68 5.77 3.30
N ASP A 15 -5.60 5.73 4.07
CA ASP A 15 -5.44 6.58 5.25
C ASP A 15 -5.51 8.07 4.90
N ASP A 16 -4.86 8.48 3.83
CA ASP A 16 -4.87 9.89 3.40
C ASP A 16 -6.27 10.33 2.97
N TRP A 17 -7.01 9.48 2.26
CA TRP A 17 -8.37 9.80 1.85
C TRP A 17 -9.33 9.82 3.04
N MET A 18 -9.20 8.87 3.95
CA MET A 18 -10.03 8.84 5.16
C MET A 18 -9.79 10.08 6.02
N ASP A 19 -8.53 10.43 6.21
CA ASP A 19 -8.15 11.61 7.00
C ASP A 19 -8.70 12.89 6.36
N ALA A 20 -8.55 13.06 5.06
CA ALA A 20 -9.08 14.21 4.32
C ALA A 20 -10.60 14.32 4.38
N LEU A 21 -11.31 13.19 4.45
CA LEU A 21 -12.78 13.14 4.52
C LEU A 21 -13.31 13.15 5.95
N GLY A 22 -12.46 13.22 6.95
CA GLY A 22 -12.87 13.17 8.35
C GLY A 22 -13.41 11.81 8.80
N ILE A 23 -12.99 10.74 8.15
CA ILE A 23 -13.38 9.36 8.48
C ILE A 23 -12.39 8.79 9.49
N ASN A 24 -12.90 8.16 10.55
CA ASN A 24 -12.06 7.48 11.53
C ASN A 24 -11.26 6.34 10.87
N LEU A 25 -9.95 6.30 11.06
CA LEU A 25 -9.06 5.30 10.44
C LEU A 25 -9.35 3.87 10.88
N TRP A 26 -10.10 3.67 11.97
CA TRP A 26 -10.54 2.34 12.43
C TRP A 26 -11.86 1.87 11.76
N ASP A 27 -12.47 2.69 10.93
CA ASP A 27 -13.69 2.33 10.20
C ASP A 27 -13.36 1.41 9.01
N GLU A 28 -13.34 0.12 9.26
CA GLU A 28 -12.93 -0.90 8.27
C GLU A 28 -13.90 -0.97 7.08
N ALA A 29 -15.20 -0.77 7.31
CA ALA A 29 -16.18 -0.82 6.22
C ALA A 29 -15.95 0.34 5.23
N LYS A 30 -15.69 1.54 5.74
CA LYS A 30 -15.40 2.70 4.89
C LYS A 30 -14.03 2.58 4.22
N ARG A 31 -13.04 2.02 4.92
CA ARG A 31 -11.74 1.71 4.34
C ARG A 31 -11.88 0.79 3.12
N ALA A 32 -12.65 -0.28 3.24
CA ALA A 32 -12.87 -1.22 2.14
C ALA A 32 -13.51 -0.54 0.94
N GLY A 33 -14.48 0.34 1.16
CA GLY A 33 -15.11 1.14 0.10
C GLY A 33 -14.13 2.08 -0.60
N ILE A 34 -13.27 2.73 0.16
CA ILE A 34 -12.23 3.63 -0.37
C ILE A 34 -11.21 2.83 -1.19
N GLU A 35 -10.76 1.69 -0.70
CA GLU A 35 -9.85 0.82 -1.44
C GLU A 35 -10.45 0.39 -2.78
N GLN A 36 -11.73 0.05 -2.79
CA GLN A 36 -12.42 -0.32 -4.02
C GLN A 36 -12.44 0.84 -5.04
N LEU A 37 -12.74 2.06 -4.59
CA LEU A 37 -12.71 3.24 -5.45
C LEU A 37 -11.31 3.55 -5.96
N GLN A 38 -10.32 3.45 -5.09
CA GLN A 38 -8.92 3.66 -5.46
C GLN A 38 -8.46 2.64 -6.50
N TRP A 39 -8.84 1.38 -6.34
CA TRP A 39 -8.50 0.34 -7.31
C TRP A 39 -9.15 0.59 -8.67
N GLN A 40 -10.41 1.02 -8.70
CA GLN A 40 -11.06 1.40 -9.96
C GLN A 40 -10.32 2.55 -10.65
N GLN A 41 -9.93 3.57 -9.92
CA GLN A 41 -9.16 4.69 -10.47
C GLN A 41 -7.76 4.25 -10.94
N ALA A 42 -7.08 3.43 -10.15
CA ALA A 42 -5.78 2.90 -10.50
C ALA A 42 -5.82 2.12 -11.82
N GLN A 43 -6.84 1.28 -12.00
CA GLN A 43 -7.01 0.54 -13.24
C GLN A 43 -7.21 1.46 -14.44
N SER A 44 -8.00 2.51 -14.30
CA SER A 44 -8.19 3.51 -15.36
C SER A 44 -6.89 4.22 -15.70
N LEU A 45 -6.11 4.57 -14.68
CA LEU A 45 -4.80 5.19 -14.86
C LEU A 45 -3.82 4.26 -15.59
N LEU A 46 -3.78 2.98 -15.21
CA LEU A 46 -2.93 1.98 -15.88
C LEU A 46 -3.34 1.79 -17.34
N ALA A 47 -4.63 1.77 -17.63
CA ALA A 47 -5.13 1.66 -19.00
C ALA A 47 -4.70 2.85 -19.88
N LEU A 48 -4.46 4.01 -19.28
CA LEU A 48 -3.95 5.21 -19.95
C LEU A 48 -2.42 5.26 -20.03
N GLY A 49 -1.74 4.24 -19.56
CA GLY A 49 -0.28 4.17 -19.55
C GLY A 49 0.39 4.87 -18.38
N GLY A 50 -0.38 5.24 -17.36
CA GLY A 50 0.14 5.87 -16.14
C GLY A 50 0.70 4.88 -15.14
N THR A 51 1.22 5.40 -14.04
CA THR A 51 1.79 4.62 -12.93
C THR A 51 0.97 4.83 -11.67
N ALA A 52 0.53 3.74 -11.05
CA ALA A 52 -0.19 3.75 -9.78
C ALA A 52 0.70 3.19 -8.68
N ILE A 53 0.68 3.85 -7.52
CA ILE A 53 1.38 3.39 -6.31
C ILE A 53 0.32 3.07 -5.27
N ILE A 54 0.16 1.78 -4.97
CA ILE A 54 -0.84 1.29 -4.03
C ILE A 54 -0.19 1.14 -2.66
N GLU A 55 -0.61 1.98 -1.72
CA GLU A 55 -0.15 1.92 -0.33
C GLU A 55 -1.27 1.40 0.57
N TRP A 56 -1.60 0.13 0.41
CA TRP A 56 -2.59 -0.56 1.22
C TRP A 56 -1.91 -1.53 2.19
N GLY A 57 -2.63 -1.87 3.26
CA GLY A 57 -2.21 -2.95 4.15
C GLY A 57 -2.48 -4.32 3.52
N THR A 58 -1.71 -4.70 2.52
CA THR A 58 -1.86 -5.99 1.83
C THR A 58 -1.18 -7.10 2.63
N TRP A 59 -1.84 -7.52 3.69
CA TRP A 59 -1.28 -8.42 4.71
C TRP A 59 -1.24 -9.87 4.29
N ALA A 60 -2.15 -10.29 3.40
CA ALA A 60 -2.22 -11.65 2.89
C ALA A 60 -1.66 -11.74 1.47
N ARG A 61 -0.99 -12.85 1.16
CA ARG A 61 -0.51 -13.12 -0.19
C ARG A 61 -1.64 -13.07 -1.21
N ALA A 62 -2.82 -13.60 -0.87
CA ALA A 62 -3.96 -13.61 -1.78
C ALA A 62 -4.37 -12.20 -2.24
N GLU A 63 -4.31 -11.21 -1.33
CA GLU A 63 -4.59 -9.81 -1.66
C GLU A 63 -3.54 -9.25 -2.63
N ARG A 64 -2.27 -9.52 -2.38
CA ARG A 64 -1.18 -9.09 -3.26
C ARG A 64 -1.28 -9.77 -4.64
N ASP A 65 -1.60 -11.07 -4.66
CA ASP A 65 -1.77 -11.82 -5.91
C ASP A 65 -2.91 -11.24 -6.75
N ALA A 66 -4.02 -10.87 -6.13
CA ALA A 66 -5.17 -10.28 -6.82
C ALA A 66 -4.81 -8.93 -7.47
N LEU A 67 -4.09 -8.06 -6.76
CA LEU A 67 -3.63 -6.78 -7.29
C LEU A 67 -2.65 -6.98 -8.46
N ARG A 68 -1.70 -7.89 -8.30
CA ARG A 68 -0.72 -8.20 -9.35
C ARG A 68 -1.43 -8.75 -10.59
N ALA A 69 -2.32 -9.71 -10.43
CA ALA A 69 -3.07 -10.29 -11.55
C ALA A 69 -3.91 -9.24 -12.27
N GLY A 70 -4.60 -8.37 -11.53
CA GLY A 70 -5.40 -7.29 -12.12
C GLY A 70 -4.55 -6.28 -12.90
N ALA A 71 -3.40 -5.90 -12.38
CA ALA A 71 -2.48 -4.99 -13.07
C ALA A 71 -1.87 -5.65 -14.32
N ARG A 72 -1.47 -6.91 -14.22
CA ARG A 72 -0.95 -7.69 -15.37
C ARG A 72 -1.98 -7.81 -16.49
N ALA A 73 -3.24 -8.02 -16.14
CA ALA A 73 -4.32 -8.10 -17.12
C ALA A 73 -4.47 -6.81 -17.94
N LEU A 74 -4.04 -5.68 -17.39
CA LEU A 74 -4.01 -4.39 -18.08
C LEU A 74 -2.68 -4.11 -18.79
N GLY A 75 -1.77 -5.07 -18.82
CA GLY A 75 -0.46 -4.93 -19.45
C GLY A 75 0.57 -4.17 -18.63
N ALA A 76 0.29 -3.92 -17.36
CA ALA A 76 1.20 -3.16 -16.49
C ALA A 76 2.32 -4.05 -15.95
N ALA A 77 3.52 -3.48 -15.81
CA ALA A 77 4.57 -4.02 -14.98
C ALA A 77 4.21 -3.83 -13.50
N VAL A 78 4.59 -4.75 -12.65
CA VAL A 78 4.25 -4.71 -11.22
C VAL A 78 5.48 -4.93 -10.38
N GLU A 79 5.77 -3.98 -9.50
CA GLU A 79 6.83 -4.07 -8.53
C GLU A 79 6.23 -4.21 -7.13
N LEU A 80 6.85 -5.00 -6.28
CA LEU A 80 6.50 -5.07 -4.86
C LEU A 80 7.61 -4.43 -4.04
N ILE A 81 7.24 -3.40 -3.27
CA ILE A 81 8.15 -2.75 -2.34
C ILE A 81 7.72 -3.15 -0.93
N HIS A 82 8.51 -4.01 -0.30
CA HIS A 82 8.28 -4.43 1.07
C HIS A 82 9.03 -3.51 2.01
N MET A 83 8.29 -2.80 2.87
CA MET A 83 8.85 -1.90 3.86
C MET A 83 8.86 -2.59 5.21
N ASP A 84 10.02 -3.08 5.61
CA ASP A 84 10.21 -3.71 6.91
C ASP A 84 10.92 -2.73 7.85
N ALA A 85 10.42 -2.64 9.09
CA ALA A 85 11.02 -1.81 10.11
C ALA A 85 10.88 -2.51 11.47
N PRO A 86 11.86 -2.36 12.38
CA PRO A 86 11.69 -2.83 13.76
C PRO A 86 10.46 -2.21 14.41
N ILE A 87 9.82 -2.95 15.32
CA ILE A 87 8.59 -2.49 16.00
C ILE A 87 8.78 -1.14 16.68
N ASP A 88 9.92 -0.91 17.31
CA ASP A 88 10.21 0.37 17.98
C ASP A 88 10.22 1.54 16.99
N VAL A 89 10.81 1.36 15.82
CA VAL A 89 10.83 2.37 14.76
C VAL A 89 9.43 2.59 14.21
N HIS A 90 8.68 1.53 14.00
CA HIS A 90 7.32 1.60 13.50
C HIS A 90 6.40 2.31 14.49
N LEU A 91 6.49 1.95 15.77
CA LEU A 91 5.72 2.60 16.85
C LEU A 91 6.00 4.10 16.92
N ASP A 92 7.28 4.49 16.85
CA ASP A 92 7.67 5.90 16.84
C ASP A 92 7.05 6.65 15.66
N ARG A 93 7.09 6.06 14.46
CA ARG A 93 6.51 6.65 13.26
C ARG A 93 4.99 6.85 13.36
N VAL A 94 4.24 5.83 13.78
CA VAL A 94 2.78 5.94 13.90
C VAL A 94 2.37 6.89 15.01
N THR A 95 3.12 6.92 16.11
CA THR A 95 2.87 7.86 17.22
C THR A 95 3.09 9.30 16.78
N ARG A 96 4.16 9.57 16.04
CA ARG A 96 4.45 10.92 15.51
C ARG A 96 3.41 11.38 14.51
N ARG A 97 2.88 10.51 13.68
CA ARG A 97 1.81 10.87 12.75
C ARG A 97 0.52 11.22 13.47
N GLY A 98 0.22 10.53 14.57
CA GLY A 98 -0.92 10.84 15.44
C GLY A 98 -2.28 10.83 14.75
N ARG A 99 -2.46 9.97 13.74
CA ARG A 99 -3.67 9.92 12.91
C ARG A 99 -4.80 9.11 13.50
N GLU A 100 -4.46 8.07 14.26
CA GLU A 100 -5.43 7.10 14.78
C GLU A 100 -6.04 7.58 16.10
N SER A 101 -7.36 7.40 16.21
CA SER A 101 -8.11 7.64 17.44
C SER A 101 -9.07 6.47 17.68
N PRO A 102 -8.82 5.59 18.65
CA PRO A 102 -7.70 5.60 19.62
C PRO A 102 -6.33 5.34 18.96
N PRO A 103 -5.23 5.77 19.62
CA PRO A 103 -3.88 5.58 19.08
C PRO A 103 -3.48 4.12 18.95
N ILE A 104 -2.58 3.85 17.99
CA ILE A 104 -1.94 2.54 17.84
C ILE A 104 -0.92 2.35 18.95
N ASP A 105 -0.99 1.22 19.67
CA ASP A 105 -0.01 0.85 20.68
C ASP A 105 0.93 -0.29 20.19
N ARG A 106 1.92 -0.62 21.03
CA ARG A 106 2.89 -1.68 20.71
C ARG A 106 2.22 -3.04 20.51
N ALA A 107 1.24 -3.39 21.35
CA ALA A 107 0.56 -4.69 21.26
C ALA A 107 -0.17 -4.84 19.91
N MET A 108 -0.79 -3.79 19.43
CA MET A 108 -1.44 -3.77 18.11
C MET A 108 -0.43 -3.99 16.99
N LEU A 109 0.75 -3.38 17.06
CA LEU A 109 1.82 -3.56 16.07
C LEU A 109 2.40 -4.97 16.11
N GLU A 110 2.54 -5.55 17.29
CA GLU A 110 3.00 -6.93 17.46
C GLU A 110 1.99 -7.92 16.88
N ASP A 111 0.70 -7.73 17.15
CA ASP A 111 -0.37 -8.54 16.58
C ASP A 111 -0.41 -8.43 15.07
N ALA A 112 -0.29 -7.22 14.54
CA ALA A 112 -0.23 -6.97 13.11
C ALA A 112 0.98 -7.65 12.46
N SER A 113 2.14 -7.59 13.10
CA SER A 113 3.36 -8.24 12.62
C SER A 113 3.20 -9.77 12.55
N ARG A 114 2.48 -10.36 13.51
CA ARG A 114 2.20 -11.81 13.50
C ARG A 114 1.16 -12.18 12.45
N ALA A 115 0.18 -11.33 12.21
CA ALA A 115 -0.87 -11.56 11.21
C ALA A 115 -0.39 -11.36 9.78
N PHE A 116 0.70 -10.62 9.59
CA PHE A 116 1.24 -10.31 8.27
C PHE A 116 1.88 -11.55 7.63
N GLU A 117 1.38 -11.94 6.47
CA GLU A 117 1.96 -13.01 5.66
C GLU A 117 3.11 -12.44 4.83
N ARG A 118 4.34 -12.66 5.31
CA ARG A 118 5.54 -12.11 4.65
C ARG A 118 5.71 -12.68 3.25
N PRO A 119 6.08 -11.85 2.26
CA PRO A 119 6.42 -12.35 0.94
C PRO A 119 7.58 -13.34 1.00
N THR A 120 7.41 -14.49 0.38
CA THR A 120 8.47 -15.49 0.21
C THR A 120 9.35 -15.13 -0.98
N ALA A 121 10.52 -15.76 -1.08
CA ALA A 121 11.38 -15.61 -2.26
C ALA A 121 10.65 -16.03 -3.55
N GLU A 122 9.80 -17.06 -3.48
CA GLU A 122 8.98 -17.50 -4.59
C GLU A 122 7.98 -16.42 -5.02
N GLU A 123 7.28 -15.81 -4.07
CA GLU A 123 6.37 -14.70 -4.37
C GLU A 123 7.11 -13.52 -4.98
N LEU A 124 8.23 -13.10 -4.39
CA LEU A 124 9.02 -11.96 -4.87
C LEU A 124 9.50 -12.14 -6.32
N ALA A 125 9.76 -13.38 -6.73
CA ALA A 125 10.16 -13.70 -8.09
C ALA A 125 9.05 -13.45 -9.14
N LEU A 126 7.80 -13.30 -8.70
CA LEU A 126 6.66 -13.03 -9.58
C LEU A 126 6.54 -11.54 -9.96
N TYR A 127 7.28 -10.68 -9.30
CA TYR A 127 7.26 -9.24 -9.54
C TYR A 127 8.39 -8.82 -10.48
N ASP A 128 8.21 -7.68 -11.13
CA ASP A 128 9.25 -7.10 -11.97
C ASP A 128 10.36 -6.52 -11.09
N PRO A 129 11.61 -6.50 -11.59
CA PRO A 129 12.68 -5.83 -10.87
C PRO A 129 12.42 -4.33 -10.80
N PRO A 130 12.98 -3.62 -9.80
CA PRO A 130 12.81 -2.18 -9.70
C PRO A 130 13.20 -1.47 -11.00
N ALA A 131 12.29 -0.64 -11.51
CA ALA A 131 12.60 0.21 -12.64
C ALA A 131 13.74 1.16 -12.25
N LYS A 132 14.70 1.37 -13.16
CA LYS A 132 15.70 2.41 -12.94
C LYS A 132 14.96 3.73 -12.85
N ALA A 133 15.17 4.46 -11.76
CA ALA A 133 14.62 5.80 -11.64
C ALA A 133 15.05 6.59 -12.87
N SER A 134 14.06 7.16 -13.58
CA SER A 134 14.37 8.08 -14.67
C SER A 134 15.15 9.24 -14.05
N LEU A 135 16.42 9.37 -14.42
CA LEU A 135 17.17 10.55 -14.04
C LEU A 135 16.49 11.76 -14.71
N PRO A 136 16.30 12.85 -13.95
CA PRO A 136 15.73 14.05 -14.53
C PRO A 136 16.64 14.63 -15.63
#